data_26c3fd65be47383b98b5dd9bfe019f72
#
_entry.id   26c3fd65be47383b98b5dd9bfe019f72
#
_cell.length_a   1.000
_cell.length_b   1.000
_cell.length_c   1.000
_cell.angle_alpha   90.00
_cell.angle_beta   90.00
_cell.angle_gamma   90.00
#
_symmetry.space_group_name_H-M   'P 1'
#
loop_
_entity.id
_entity.type
_entity.pdbx_description
1 polymer ?
#
loop_
_entity_poly.entity_id
_entity_poly.type
_entity_poly.pdbx_seq_one_letter_code
_entity_poly.pdbx_strand_id
1 'polypeptide(L)'
;MPLHYFVNMTWGAVPDSKIRTITFSVEDENARVQRSIWGLTRALCANAIKGVEEGHVVTLRLVGVGYRASVEPDPLPRKHPFEVELERSRGHWYAPEQKQTEMDRIKRLIESSGANERLHMRLGFSHPVLVPIPYGIKAVCETPTLIKLQSVDKQLLGQFAQSVRQIRKPEPYKGKGVFLNDEQIKLKTPKKK
;
A
#
# COMPACT_ATOMS: atom_id res chain seq x y z
N MET A 1 -1.12 6.04 -14.35
CA MET A 1 -1.73 4.84 -14.89
C MET A 1 -1.97 5.07 -16.37
N PRO A 2 -1.39 4.27 -17.28
CA PRO A 2 -1.67 4.40 -18.69
C PRO A 2 -3.10 3.97 -18.97
N LEU A 3 -3.87 4.80 -19.67
CA LEU A 3 -5.19 4.45 -20.16
C LEU A 3 -5.07 3.58 -21.40
N HIS A 4 -5.94 2.59 -21.52
CA HIS A 4 -6.05 1.83 -22.77
C HIS A 4 -6.59 2.75 -23.88
N TYR A 5 -6.15 2.54 -25.12
CA TYR A 5 -6.46 3.39 -26.28
C TYR A 5 -7.96 3.53 -26.57
N PHE A 6 -8.77 2.53 -26.18
CA PHE A 6 -10.23 2.53 -26.37
C PHE A 6 -11.02 3.10 -25.16
N VAL A 7 -10.32 3.59 -24.12
CA VAL A 7 -10.95 4.22 -22.95
C VAL A 7 -10.79 5.72 -23.04
N ASN A 8 -11.89 6.42 -23.22
CA ASN A 8 -11.94 7.86 -23.25
C ASN A 8 -12.25 8.41 -21.86
N MET A 9 -11.52 9.44 -21.45
CA MET A 9 -11.72 10.13 -20.19
C MET A 9 -12.07 11.58 -20.45
N THR A 10 -13.21 12.02 -19.93
CA THR A 10 -13.68 13.40 -20.03
C THR A 10 -13.83 14.01 -18.65
N TRP A 11 -13.45 15.26 -18.52
CA TRP A 11 -13.59 16.06 -17.31
C TRP A 11 -14.83 16.93 -17.45
N GLY A 12 -15.72 16.87 -16.46
CA GLY A 12 -16.89 17.72 -16.35
C GLY A 12 -16.86 18.55 -15.08
N ALA A 13 -17.36 19.76 -15.14
CA ALA A 13 -17.69 20.56 -13.96
C ALA A 13 -19.21 20.63 -13.89
N VAL A 14 -19.80 20.36 -12.74
CA VAL A 14 -21.21 20.60 -12.52
C VAL A 14 -21.41 22.11 -12.34
N PRO A 15 -22.22 22.78 -13.19
CA PRO A 15 -22.50 24.19 -13.04
C PRO A 15 -23.05 24.44 -11.62
N ASP A 16 -22.63 25.51 -10.99
CA ASP A 16 -22.99 25.94 -9.62
C ASP A 16 -22.48 25.06 -8.46
N SER A 17 -21.61 24.11 -8.70
CA SER A 17 -21.00 23.29 -7.64
C SER A 17 -19.47 23.23 -7.76
N LYS A 18 -18.79 23.09 -6.61
CA LYS A 18 -17.35 22.80 -6.58
C LYS A 18 -17.01 21.34 -6.97
N ILE A 19 -18.03 20.57 -7.38
CA ILE A 19 -17.89 19.15 -7.71
C ILE A 19 -17.34 19.03 -9.12
N ARG A 20 -16.23 18.34 -9.24
CA ARG A 20 -15.66 17.92 -10.53
C ARG A 20 -15.98 16.45 -10.77
N THR A 21 -16.44 16.14 -11.98
CA THR A 21 -16.77 14.78 -12.39
C THR A 21 -15.78 14.27 -13.42
N ILE A 22 -15.41 12.99 -13.31
CA ILE A 22 -14.61 12.29 -14.30
C ILE A 22 -15.49 11.21 -14.90
N THR A 23 -15.72 11.28 -16.21
CA THR A 23 -16.51 10.28 -16.94
C THR A 23 -15.60 9.42 -17.80
N PHE A 24 -15.76 8.11 -17.69
CA PHE A 24 -15.07 7.14 -18.51
C PHE A 24 -16.07 6.54 -19.50
N SER A 25 -15.71 6.53 -20.79
CA SER A 25 -16.47 5.91 -21.86
C SER A 25 -15.58 4.96 -22.66
N VAL A 26 -16.19 4.00 -23.34
CA VAL A 26 -15.55 3.03 -24.23
C VAL A 26 -16.20 3.09 -25.60
N GLU A 27 -15.50 2.65 -26.63
CA GLU A 27 -15.98 2.67 -28.01
C GLU A 27 -17.10 1.65 -28.25
N ASP A 28 -16.93 0.42 -27.73
CA ASP A 28 -17.90 -0.66 -27.86
C ASP A 28 -18.29 -1.23 -26.49
N GLU A 29 -19.50 -0.91 -26.05
CA GLU A 29 -20.05 -1.38 -24.77
C GLU A 29 -20.35 -2.88 -24.73
N ASN A 30 -20.52 -3.53 -25.89
CA ASN A 30 -20.82 -4.95 -25.97
C ASN A 30 -19.56 -5.82 -25.91
N ALA A 31 -18.40 -5.28 -26.26
CA ALA A 31 -17.14 -5.98 -26.20
C ALA A 31 -16.74 -6.31 -24.73
N ARG A 32 -16.69 -7.61 -24.40
CA ARG A 32 -16.40 -8.09 -23.04
C ARG A 32 -15.08 -7.51 -22.47
N VAL A 33 -14.05 -7.40 -23.32
CA VAL A 33 -12.74 -6.89 -22.92
C VAL A 33 -12.81 -5.40 -22.60
N GLN A 34 -13.47 -4.60 -23.45
CA GLN A 34 -13.60 -3.16 -23.24
C GLN A 34 -14.42 -2.86 -21.98
N ARG A 35 -15.51 -3.57 -21.74
CA ARG A 35 -16.32 -3.45 -20.52
C ARG A 35 -15.53 -3.77 -19.25
N SER A 36 -14.71 -4.84 -19.28
CA SER A 36 -13.90 -5.23 -18.10
C SER A 36 -12.84 -4.17 -17.77
N ILE A 37 -12.17 -3.64 -18.77
CA ILE A 37 -11.13 -2.60 -18.59
C ILE A 37 -11.75 -1.27 -18.18
N TRP A 38 -12.89 -0.89 -18.74
CA TRP A 38 -13.65 0.28 -18.30
C TRP A 38 -14.00 0.23 -16.80
N GLY A 39 -14.54 -0.91 -16.35
CA GLY A 39 -14.88 -1.10 -14.93
C GLY A 39 -13.65 -1.04 -14.02
N LEU A 40 -12.53 -1.66 -14.45
CA LEU A 40 -11.27 -1.61 -13.74
C LEU A 40 -10.73 -0.18 -13.64
N THR A 41 -10.70 0.57 -14.75
CA THR A 41 -10.19 1.94 -14.79
C THR A 41 -10.97 2.86 -13.87
N ARG A 42 -12.32 2.77 -13.90
CA ARG A 42 -13.19 3.52 -13.00
C ARG A 42 -12.92 3.20 -11.53
N ALA A 43 -12.80 1.92 -11.20
CA ALA A 43 -12.55 1.50 -9.82
C ALA A 43 -11.18 1.95 -9.30
N LEU A 44 -10.14 1.88 -10.13
CA LEU A 44 -8.80 2.35 -9.78
C LEU A 44 -8.77 3.86 -9.57
N CYS A 45 -9.43 4.62 -10.45
CA CYS A 45 -9.55 6.06 -10.28
C CYS A 45 -10.28 6.45 -8.98
N ALA A 46 -11.41 5.80 -8.69
CA ALA A 46 -12.16 6.03 -7.46
C ALA A 46 -11.32 5.69 -6.20
N ASN A 47 -10.55 4.58 -6.22
CA ASN A 47 -9.64 4.24 -5.14
C ASN A 47 -8.52 5.27 -4.98
N ALA A 48 -7.99 5.82 -6.08
CA ALA A 48 -6.94 6.85 -6.04
C ALA A 48 -7.46 8.16 -5.44
N ILE A 49 -8.65 8.60 -5.83
CA ILE A 49 -9.29 9.80 -5.27
C ILE A 49 -9.50 9.63 -3.76
N LYS A 50 -10.12 8.52 -3.35
CA LYS A 50 -10.33 8.21 -1.94
C LYS A 50 -9.00 8.11 -1.17
N GLY A 51 -7.98 7.55 -1.80
CA GLY A 51 -6.65 7.44 -1.20
C GLY A 51 -5.99 8.80 -0.94
N VAL A 52 -6.25 9.80 -1.79
CA VAL A 52 -5.71 11.16 -1.63
C VAL A 52 -6.53 11.96 -0.62
N GLU A 53 -7.85 11.80 -0.59
CA GLU A 53 -8.74 12.54 0.31
C GLU A 53 -8.67 12.03 1.76
N GLU A 54 -8.89 10.74 1.95
CA GLU A 54 -9.04 10.11 3.28
C GLU A 54 -7.81 9.26 3.66
N GLY A 55 -7.11 8.71 2.65
CA GLY A 55 -6.13 7.65 2.83
C GLY A 55 -6.81 6.28 3.03
N HIS A 56 -6.06 5.22 2.70
CA HIS A 56 -6.47 3.86 3.01
C HIS A 56 -5.78 3.41 4.29
N VAL A 57 -6.54 2.79 5.18
CA VAL A 57 -6.04 2.28 6.46
C VAL A 57 -6.28 0.78 6.56
N VAL A 58 -5.27 0.06 7.00
CA VAL A 58 -5.34 -1.37 7.34
C VAL A 58 -4.73 -1.58 8.71
N THR A 59 -5.41 -2.32 9.56
CA THR A 59 -4.92 -2.67 10.89
C THR A 59 -4.43 -4.12 10.92
N LEU A 60 -3.30 -4.35 11.57
CA LEU A 60 -2.75 -5.68 11.83
C LEU A 60 -2.82 -5.93 13.33
N ARG A 61 -3.51 -6.98 13.72
CA ARG A 61 -3.63 -7.42 15.12
C ARG A 61 -2.79 -8.66 15.35
N LEU A 62 -1.89 -8.58 16.32
CA LEU A 62 -1.02 -9.69 16.73
C LEU A 62 -1.68 -10.43 17.90
N VAL A 63 -1.96 -11.71 17.72
CA VAL A 63 -2.57 -12.55 18.75
C VAL A 63 -1.60 -13.69 19.11
N GLY A 64 -1.14 -13.70 20.33
CA GLY A 64 -0.23 -14.72 20.84
C GLY A 64 0.54 -14.25 22.07
N VAL A 65 0.96 -15.18 22.92
CA VAL A 65 1.75 -14.88 24.12
C VAL A 65 3.14 -14.40 23.69
N GLY A 66 3.53 -13.19 24.17
CA GLY A 66 4.82 -12.58 23.84
C GLY A 66 4.91 -11.98 22.42
N TYR A 67 3.80 -11.93 21.68
CA TYR A 67 3.78 -11.27 20.36
C TYR A 67 3.78 -9.75 20.57
N ARG A 68 4.70 -9.10 19.89
CA ARG A 68 4.83 -7.64 19.94
C ARG A 68 5.45 -7.10 18.66
N ALA A 69 5.14 -5.87 18.34
CA ALA A 69 5.71 -5.12 17.23
C ALA A 69 6.14 -3.72 17.66
N SER A 70 7.16 -3.20 17.01
CA SER A 70 7.60 -1.82 17.08
C SER A 70 8.01 -1.34 15.69
N VAL A 71 7.95 -0.04 15.45
CA VAL A 71 8.52 0.59 14.27
C VAL A 71 9.89 1.13 14.66
N GLU A 72 10.91 0.80 13.89
CA GLU A 72 12.29 1.20 14.11
C GLU A 72 12.87 1.79 12.82
N PRO A 73 13.83 2.72 12.91
CA PRO A 73 14.56 3.18 11.73
C PRO A 73 15.32 2.00 11.09
N ASP A 74 15.30 1.91 9.77
CA ASP A 74 16.05 0.89 9.06
C ASP A 74 17.51 1.34 8.91
N PRO A 75 18.51 0.58 9.44
CA PRO A 75 19.91 0.92 9.28
C PRO A 75 20.42 0.78 7.83
N LEU A 76 19.67 0.11 6.97
CA LEU A 76 19.98 -0.04 5.56
C LEU A 76 19.05 0.84 4.72
N PRO A 77 19.41 2.12 4.48
CA PRO A 77 18.58 3.01 3.69
C PRO A 77 18.40 2.44 2.29
N ARG A 78 17.16 2.34 1.84
CA ARG A 78 16.83 1.89 0.50
C ARG A 78 16.75 3.07 -0.42
N LYS A 79 17.29 2.88 -1.62
CA LYS A 79 17.10 3.88 -2.67
C LYS A 79 15.61 3.93 -3.05
N HIS A 80 15.09 5.14 -3.15
CA HIS A 80 13.74 5.34 -3.62
C HIS A 80 13.62 4.83 -5.08
N PRO A 81 12.51 4.20 -5.49
CA PRO A 81 12.33 3.73 -6.86
C PRO A 81 12.63 4.80 -7.92
N PHE A 82 12.24 6.06 -7.68
CA PHE A 82 12.59 7.18 -8.56
C PHE A 82 14.07 7.52 -8.60
N GLU A 83 14.82 7.33 -7.50
CA GLU A 83 16.29 7.48 -7.52
C GLU A 83 16.93 6.43 -8.42
N VAL A 84 16.44 5.19 -8.33
CA VAL A 84 16.92 4.09 -9.19
C VAL A 84 16.59 4.37 -10.65
N GLU A 85 15.41 4.88 -10.93
CA GLU A 85 14.99 5.24 -12.29
C GLU A 85 15.78 6.44 -12.82
N LEU A 86 16.02 7.45 -11.99
CA LEU A 86 16.87 8.59 -12.32
C LEU A 86 18.33 8.17 -12.55
N GLU A 87 18.84 7.19 -11.78
CA GLU A 87 20.16 6.61 -12.00
C GLU A 87 20.24 5.81 -13.30
N ARG A 88 19.18 5.10 -13.67
CA ARG A 88 19.08 4.39 -14.96
C ARG A 88 18.99 5.35 -16.14
N SER A 89 18.32 6.47 -15.98
CA SER A 89 18.19 7.51 -17.02
C SER A 89 19.41 8.44 -17.14
N ARG A 90 20.54 8.14 -16.50
CA ARG A 90 21.78 8.94 -16.45
C ARG A 90 22.40 9.31 -17.82
N GLY A 91 21.84 8.85 -18.92
CA GLY A 91 22.37 9.11 -20.25
C GLY A 91 21.64 10.16 -21.08
N HIS A 92 20.38 10.51 -20.83
CA HIS A 92 19.68 11.02 -22.00
C HIS A 92 18.81 12.28 -21.91
N TRP A 93 18.24 12.75 -20.78
CA TRP A 93 17.16 13.74 -20.95
C TRP A 93 17.04 14.90 -19.96
N TYR A 94 17.86 15.00 -18.92
CA TYR A 94 17.72 16.12 -17.97
C TYR A 94 18.90 17.07 -17.98
N ALA A 95 18.63 18.37 -18.15
CA ALA A 95 19.60 19.41 -17.87
C ALA A 95 20.04 19.33 -16.39
N PRO A 96 21.30 19.67 -16.04
CA PRO A 96 21.81 19.52 -14.67
C PRO A 96 20.97 20.24 -13.61
N GLU A 97 20.35 21.37 -13.95
CA GLU A 97 19.46 22.13 -13.05
C GLU A 97 18.13 21.40 -12.79
N GLN A 98 17.58 20.72 -13.82
CA GLN A 98 16.35 19.94 -13.69
C GLN A 98 16.56 18.68 -12.86
N LYS A 99 17.77 18.07 -12.91
CA LYS A 99 18.14 16.95 -12.04
C LYS A 99 18.16 17.35 -10.57
N GLN A 100 18.68 18.54 -10.27
CA GLN A 100 18.78 19.00 -8.90
C GLN A 100 17.42 19.26 -8.27
N THR A 101 16.51 19.91 -9.01
CA THR A 101 15.13 20.16 -8.58
C THR A 101 14.34 18.87 -8.38
N GLU A 102 14.53 17.88 -9.25
CA GLU A 102 13.85 16.59 -9.13
C GLU A 102 14.42 15.76 -7.95
N MET A 103 15.74 15.79 -7.72
CA MET A 103 16.36 15.18 -6.55
C MET A 103 15.87 15.79 -5.24
N ASP A 104 15.69 17.10 -5.17
CA ASP A 104 15.16 17.77 -3.97
C ASP A 104 13.68 17.45 -3.74
N ARG A 105 12.91 17.26 -4.82
CA ARG A 105 11.53 16.80 -4.76
C ARG A 105 11.47 15.36 -4.23
N ILE A 106 12.31 14.46 -4.74
CA ILE A 106 12.40 13.07 -4.30
C ILE A 106 12.81 13.01 -2.83
N LYS A 107 13.81 13.79 -2.39
CA LYS A 107 14.21 13.86 -0.98
C LYS A 107 13.04 14.24 -0.06
N ARG A 108 12.28 15.28 -0.42
CA ARG A 108 11.09 15.68 0.33
C ARG A 108 10.02 14.60 0.39
N LEU A 109 9.82 13.84 -0.71
CA LEU A 109 8.91 12.70 -0.74
C LEU A 109 9.40 11.56 0.15
N ILE A 110 10.70 11.28 0.17
CA ILE A 110 11.32 10.28 1.05
C ILE A 110 11.12 10.66 2.51
N GLU A 111 11.43 11.90 2.88
CA GLU A 111 11.27 12.40 4.25
C GLU A 111 9.82 12.36 4.72
N SER A 112 8.86 12.63 3.82
CA SER A 112 7.43 12.61 4.14
C SER A 112 6.82 11.20 4.19
N SER A 113 7.45 10.21 3.58
CA SER A 113 6.86 8.86 3.39
C SER A 113 7.27 7.82 4.41
N GLY A 114 8.09 8.16 5.44
CA GLY A 114 8.61 7.19 6.41
C GLY A 114 9.53 6.13 5.77
N ALA A 115 10.21 6.48 4.71
CA ALA A 115 10.86 5.58 3.77
C ALA A 115 12.05 4.76 4.30
N ASN A 116 12.51 5.05 5.50
CA ASN A 116 13.65 4.37 6.14
C ASN A 116 13.24 3.70 7.45
N GLU A 117 12.03 3.18 7.50
CA GLU A 117 11.49 2.49 8.67
C GLU A 117 11.33 1.00 8.38
N ARG A 118 11.41 0.20 9.44
CA ARG A 118 11.13 -1.23 9.41
C ARG A 118 10.22 -1.62 10.56
N LEU A 119 9.40 -2.64 10.34
CA LEU A 119 8.66 -3.31 11.40
C LEU A 119 9.59 -4.33 12.08
N HIS A 120 9.83 -4.16 13.36
CA HIS A 120 10.47 -5.14 14.20
C HIS A 120 9.38 -5.91 14.95
N MET A 121 9.25 -7.20 14.67
CA MET A 121 8.19 -8.04 15.23
C MET A 121 8.75 -9.26 15.93
N ARG A 122 8.19 -9.58 17.10
CA ARG A 122 8.39 -10.86 17.77
C ARG A 122 7.11 -11.70 17.65
N LEU A 123 7.18 -12.77 16.87
CA LEU A 123 6.05 -13.61 16.51
C LEU A 123 6.22 -15.07 16.96
N GLY A 124 6.96 -15.30 18.05
CA GLY A 124 7.20 -16.63 18.58
C GLY A 124 8.23 -17.45 17.78
N PHE A 125 9.06 -16.79 16.99
CA PHE A 125 10.27 -17.36 16.40
C PHE A 125 11.48 -17.16 17.32
N SER A 126 12.56 -17.92 17.11
CA SER A 126 13.82 -17.78 17.82
C SER A 126 14.53 -16.44 17.55
N HIS A 127 14.23 -15.82 16.40
CA HIS A 127 14.78 -14.53 15.96
C HIS A 127 13.66 -13.47 15.80
N PRO A 128 13.97 -12.18 15.93
CA PRO A 128 13.03 -11.14 15.57
C PRO A 128 12.81 -11.11 14.05
N VAL A 129 11.61 -10.82 13.64
CA VAL A 129 11.24 -10.65 12.23
C VAL A 129 11.33 -9.17 11.89
N LEU A 130 12.21 -8.84 10.96
CA LEU A 130 12.44 -7.47 10.49
C LEU A 130 11.84 -7.35 9.09
N VAL A 131 10.80 -6.53 8.95
CA VAL A 131 10.13 -6.29 7.67
C VAL A 131 10.26 -4.83 7.32
N PRO A 132 10.98 -4.52 6.26
CA PRO A 132 11.13 -3.15 5.81
C PRO A 132 9.82 -2.63 5.25
N ILE A 133 9.46 -1.40 5.62
CA ILE A 133 8.25 -0.73 5.17
C ILE A 133 8.50 -0.14 3.77
N PRO A 134 7.68 -0.48 2.76
CA PRO A 134 7.83 0.10 1.43
C PRO A 134 7.46 1.58 1.42
N TYR A 135 8.02 2.29 0.45
CA TYR A 135 7.70 3.70 0.22
C TYR A 135 6.21 3.91 -0.01
N GLY A 136 5.68 5.00 0.56
CA GLY A 136 4.26 5.33 0.46
C GLY A 136 3.37 4.66 1.50
N ILE A 137 3.93 3.86 2.42
CA ILE A 137 3.21 3.32 3.57
C ILE A 137 3.75 3.95 4.85
N LYS A 138 2.84 4.46 5.68
CA LYS A 138 3.12 4.87 7.06
C LYS A 138 2.65 3.76 8.00
N ALA A 139 3.53 3.32 8.90
CA ALA A 139 3.20 2.34 9.91
C ALA A 139 3.29 2.97 11.30
N VAL A 140 2.26 2.78 12.12
CA VAL A 140 2.21 3.26 13.49
C VAL A 140 1.81 2.10 14.38
N CYS A 141 2.57 1.85 15.44
CA CYS A 141 2.20 0.90 16.48
C CYS A 141 1.46 1.66 17.59
N GLU A 142 0.12 1.60 17.59
CA GLU A 142 -0.70 2.19 18.65
C GLU A 142 -0.53 1.44 19.97
N THR A 143 -0.46 0.12 19.88
CA THR A 143 -0.10 -0.78 20.97
C THR A 143 0.93 -1.79 20.49
N PRO A 144 1.65 -2.47 21.37
CA PRO A 144 2.60 -3.51 20.96
C PRO A 144 1.97 -4.64 20.13
N THR A 145 0.65 -4.79 20.18
CA THR A 145 -0.11 -5.84 19.49
C THR A 145 -0.97 -5.33 18.34
N LEU A 146 -1.03 -4.01 18.11
CA LEU A 146 -1.85 -3.38 17.08
C LEU A 146 -1.00 -2.46 16.23
N ILE A 147 -0.85 -2.80 14.96
CA ILE A 147 -0.14 -2.00 13.97
C ILE A 147 -1.18 -1.39 13.02
N LYS A 148 -1.13 -0.09 12.84
CA LYS A 148 -1.94 0.66 11.89
C LYS A 148 -1.07 1.04 10.70
N LEU A 149 -1.47 0.60 9.51
CA LEU A 149 -0.83 0.91 8.24
C LEU A 149 -1.70 1.89 7.48
N GLN A 150 -1.11 2.93 6.94
CA GLN A 150 -1.80 3.94 6.14
C GLN A 150 -1.05 4.20 4.83
N SER A 151 -1.79 4.31 3.73
CA SER A 151 -1.24 4.62 2.41
C SER A 151 -2.27 5.28 1.52
N VAL A 152 -1.80 6.00 0.52
CA VAL A 152 -2.63 6.52 -0.58
C VAL A 152 -2.99 5.39 -1.55
N ASP A 153 -2.07 4.43 -1.76
CA ASP A 153 -2.27 3.30 -2.67
C ASP A 153 -2.84 2.08 -1.92
N LYS A 154 -4.10 1.76 -2.23
CA LYS A 154 -4.81 0.61 -1.67
C LYS A 154 -4.15 -0.73 -2.03
N GLN A 155 -3.61 -0.84 -3.25
CA GLN A 155 -3.01 -2.08 -3.74
C GLN A 155 -1.69 -2.37 -3.02
N LEU A 156 -0.81 -1.37 -2.95
CA LEU A 156 0.46 -1.46 -2.23
C LEU A 156 0.24 -1.78 -0.75
N LEU A 157 -0.72 -1.09 -0.12
CA LEU A 157 -1.09 -1.30 1.28
C LEU A 157 -1.57 -2.74 1.53
N GLY A 158 -2.47 -3.24 0.67
CA GLY A 158 -3.01 -4.59 0.77
C GLY A 158 -1.95 -5.68 0.57
N GLN A 159 -1.06 -5.51 -0.41
CA GLN A 159 0.06 -6.43 -0.65
C GLN A 159 1.02 -6.48 0.53
N PHE A 160 1.40 -5.33 1.08
CA PHE A 160 2.28 -5.27 2.24
C PHE A 160 1.64 -5.89 3.47
N ALA A 161 0.40 -5.55 3.78
CA ALA A 161 -0.34 -6.12 4.90
C ALA A 161 -0.48 -7.65 4.78
N GLN A 162 -0.75 -8.15 3.58
CA GLN A 162 -0.83 -9.58 3.31
C GLN A 162 0.53 -10.28 3.44
N SER A 163 1.63 -9.64 3.02
CA SER A 163 2.98 -10.19 3.19
C SER A 163 3.34 -10.35 4.67
N VAL A 164 3.03 -9.34 5.50
CA VAL A 164 3.22 -9.41 6.95
C VAL A 164 2.37 -10.52 7.58
N ARG A 165 1.10 -10.65 7.17
CA ARG A 165 0.24 -11.74 7.64
C ARG A 165 0.77 -13.13 7.26
N GLN A 166 1.38 -13.28 6.10
CA GLN A 166 1.91 -14.57 5.63
C GLN A 166 3.06 -15.08 6.50
N ILE A 167 3.80 -14.21 7.18
CA ILE A 167 4.92 -14.59 8.07
C ILE A 167 4.41 -15.49 9.20
N ARG A 168 3.26 -15.14 9.79
CA ARG A 168 2.62 -15.96 10.82
C ARG A 168 1.13 -15.97 10.62
N LYS A 169 0.65 -16.84 9.73
CA LYS A 169 -0.79 -17.04 9.47
C LYS A 169 -1.53 -17.44 10.75
N PRO A 170 -2.78 -16.98 10.92
CA PRO A 170 -3.60 -17.40 12.06
C PRO A 170 -3.75 -18.93 12.12
N GLU A 171 -3.47 -19.50 13.28
CA GLU A 171 -3.59 -20.93 13.54
C GLU A 171 -5.06 -21.30 13.80
N PRO A 172 -5.56 -22.40 13.21
CA PRO A 172 -6.97 -22.78 13.36
C PRO A 172 -7.35 -23.37 14.71
N TYR A 173 -6.40 -23.77 15.57
CA TYR A 173 -6.69 -24.41 16.86
C TYR A 173 -6.71 -23.43 18.02
N LYS A 174 -5.67 -22.61 18.19
CA LYS A 174 -5.55 -21.63 19.28
C LYS A 174 -5.75 -20.20 18.83
N GLY A 175 -5.89 -19.97 17.52
CA GLY A 175 -6.09 -18.63 16.97
C GLY A 175 -4.90 -17.69 17.14
N LYS A 176 -3.66 -18.21 17.24
CA LYS A 176 -2.45 -17.40 17.31
C LYS A 176 -2.01 -17.01 15.90
N GLY A 177 -1.56 -15.79 15.71
CA GLY A 177 -1.07 -15.31 14.43
C GLY A 177 -1.28 -13.81 14.22
N VAL A 178 -1.07 -13.37 12.99
CA VAL A 178 -1.29 -12.00 12.54
C VAL A 178 -2.61 -11.94 11.78
N PHE A 179 -3.51 -11.10 12.24
CA PHE A 179 -4.84 -10.89 11.67
C PHE A 179 -4.90 -9.56 10.95
N LEU A 180 -5.65 -9.52 9.85
CA LEU A 180 -5.94 -8.32 9.07
C LEU A 180 -7.29 -7.74 9.46
N ASN A 181 -7.34 -6.46 9.79
CA ASN A 181 -8.59 -5.77 10.17
C ASN A 181 -9.41 -6.61 11.17
N ASP A 182 -10.68 -6.81 10.87
CA ASP A 182 -11.63 -7.60 11.68
C ASP A 182 -11.70 -9.07 11.25
N GLU A 183 -10.64 -9.62 10.65
CA GLU A 183 -10.60 -11.01 10.23
C GLU A 183 -10.94 -11.94 11.40
N GLN A 184 -11.86 -12.85 11.18
CA GLN A 184 -12.22 -13.92 12.11
C GLN A 184 -11.93 -15.27 11.45
N ILE A 185 -11.33 -16.17 12.20
CA ILE A 185 -11.04 -17.53 11.74
C ILE A 185 -11.98 -18.52 12.41
N LYS A 186 -12.40 -19.55 11.67
CA LYS A 186 -13.14 -20.67 12.24
C LYS A 186 -12.17 -21.58 13.02
N LEU A 187 -12.30 -21.59 14.34
CA LEU A 187 -11.51 -22.47 15.19
C LEU A 187 -11.98 -23.92 15.06
N LYS A 188 -11.02 -24.82 15.00
CA LYS A 188 -11.27 -26.27 14.99
C LYS A 188 -11.16 -26.80 16.41
N THR A 189 -12.14 -27.62 16.84
CA THR A 189 -12.05 -28.36 18.09
C THR A 189 -11.13 -29.55 17.91
N PRO A 190 -10.17 -29.81 18.83
CA PRO A 190 -9.34 -31.01 18.76
C PRO A 190 -10.22 -32.25 18.93
N LYS A 191 -10.01 -33.24 18.10
CA LYS A 191 -10.68 -34.55 18.30
C LYS A 191 -10.20 -35.12 19.63
N LYS A 192 -11.10 -35.33 20.57
CA LYS A 192 -10.80 -36.17 21.75
C LYS A 192 -10.55 -37.59 21.25
N LYS A 193 -9.38 -38.14 21.57
CA LYS A 193 -9.14 -39.59 21.49
C LYS A 193 -9.99 -40.29 22.54
#